data_fb6534f0cf7b7422e59da1afd6c04971
#
_entry.id   fb6534f0cf7b7422e59da1afd6c04971
#
_cell.length_a   1.000
_cell.length_b   1.000
_cell.length_c   1.000
_cell.angle_alpha   90.00
_cell.angle_beta   90.00
_cell.angle_gamma   90.00
#
_symmetry.space_group_name_H-M   'P 1'
#
loop_
_entity.id
_entity.type
_entity.pdbx_description
1 polymer ?
#
loop_
_entity_poly.entity_id
_entity_poly.type
_entity_poly.pdbx_seq_one_letter_code
_entity_poly.pdbx_strand_id
1 'polypeptide(L)'
;MNKAPTTLIIMDGFGLTGPGPGNAVSLAQTPQLDRLFAEYAHTTLSASGLDVGLPAGQMGNSEVGHTNIGGGRVVFQDLPRISRAIDDGSFFENAAYNKAMDDCLEKGSSLHLYGLLSDGGVHSHIQHLYALLQMAKNKGLTRVYVHAFLDGRDVSPTSGRDFVSACRDKCQALGVGKIATVMGRYYAMDRDNRWERVQLAYDAMVYGEGIQNPDPVDAVAQSYANDVTDEFMEPVVCDPEGTISDNDSIIFFNYRPDRAREITRAIVDPGFDGFQREYFPTTYVCNTEYDASMPNVLVAWPRIPVKNGLGEYLSSMGLTQLRIAETEKYAHVTFFFNGGVEKQYPGEDRVLVPSPKVATYDLQPEMSAREVCDKCIERINSGAYDVIILNFANCDMVGHTGVLQAAVKAVETVDECVGRVVEATLKMGGIAMVTADHGNAEVMLQPDGSPMTAHTTNLVPFILCGAGTQLRPGRLADIAPTILDVMGLAAPQEMDGQTLIVK
;
A
#
# COMPACT_ATOMS: atom_id res chain seq x y z
N MET A 1 -1.11 -24.53 -33.99
CA MET A 1 -0.82 -23.24 -34.62
C MET A 1 0.05 -22.44 -33.66
N ASN A 2 1.09 -21.80 -34.16
CA ASN A 2 1.86 -20.87 -33.32
C ASN A 2 0.98 -19.70 -32.95
N LYS A 3 1.01 -19.28 -31.67
CA LYS A 3 0.25 -18.15 -31.17
C LYS A 3 1.00 -16.85 -31.47
N ALA A 4 0.26 -15.80 -31.76
CA ALA A 4 0.77 -14.41 -31.83
C ALA A 4 0.59 -13.76 -30.45
N PRO A 5 1.64 -13.60 -29.66
CA PRO A 5 1.50 -13.19 -28.26
C PRO A 5 1.21 -11.71 -28.10
N THR A 6 0.44 -11.34 -27.08
CA THR A 6 0.42 -9.99 -26.53
C THR A 6 1.45 -9.92 -25.41
N THR A 7 2.51 -9.10 -25.59
CA THR A 7 3.63 -9.00 -24.66
C THR A 7 3.59 -7.66 -23.94
N LEU A 8 3.45 -7.67 -22.60
CA LEU A 8 3.62 -6.50 -21.76
C LEU A 8 5.05 -6.48 -21.21
N ILE A 9 5.76 -5.40 -21.46
CA ILE A 9 7.14 -5.15 -21.02
C ILE A 9 7.09 -4.03 -20.00
N ILE A 10 7.46 -4.29 -18.75
CA ILE A 10 7.50 -3.32 -17.66
C ILE A 10 8.97 -2.96 -17.41
N MET A 11 9.32 -1.70 -17.64
CA MET A 11 10.62 -1.11 -17.30
C MET A 11 10.54 -0.54 -15.89
N ASP A 12 10.77 -1.38 -14.88
CA ASP A 12 10.58 -1.03 -13.47
C ASP A 12 11.38 0.25 -13.10
N GLY A 13 10.70 1.26 -12.54
CA GLY A 13 11.32 2.51 -12.14
C GLY A 13 11.66 3.49 -13.27
N PHE A 14 11.06 3.34 -14.45
CA PHE A 14 11.30 4.23 -15.61
C PHE A 14 10.22 5.31 -15.71
N GLY A 15 10.45 6.46 -15.05
CA GLY A 15 9.54 7.60 -15.12
C GLY A 15 9.91 8.59 -16.24
N LEU A 16 9.01 9.55 -16.45
CA LEU A 16 9.16 10.61 -17.47
C LEU A 16 9.26 11.98 -16.80
N THR A 17 10.36 12.70 -17.07
CA THR A 17 10.50 14.12 -16.73
C THR A 17 11.35 14.84 -17.78
N GLY A 18 11.41 16.17 -17.71
CA GLY A 18 12.24 16.96 -18.62
C GLY A 18 13.74 16.62 -18.52
N PRO A 19 14.54 16.89 -19.55
CA PRO A 19 15.97 16.64 -19.52
C PRO A 19 16.66 17.46 -18.43
N GLY A 20 17.63 16.84 -17.74
CA GLY A 20 18.36 17.46 -16.65
C GLY A 20 19.60 16.67 -16.23
N PRO A 21 20.51 17.30 -15.46
CA PRO A 21 21.78 16.67 -15.07
C PRO A 21 21.61 15.45 -14.16
N GLY A 22 20.45 15.31 -13.49
CA GLY A 22 20.10 14.17 -12.64
C GLY A 22 19.12 13.20 -13.29
N ASN A 23 18.78 13.34 -14.55
CA ASN A 23 17.83 12.46 -15.24
C ASN A 23 18.59 11.40 -16.03
N ALA A 24 18.74 10.18 -15.44
CA ALA A 24 19.43 9.08 -16.08
C ALA A 24 18.76 8.63 -17.39
N VAL A 25 17.43 8.75 -17.48
CA VAL A 25 16.68 8.40 -18.68
C VAL A 25 17.04 9.33 -19.84
N SER A 26 17.13 10.64 -19.60
CA SER A 26 17.48 11.61 -20.64
C SER A 26 18.97 11.66 -20.97
N LEU A 27 19.83 11.17 -20.09
CA LEU A 27 21.30 11.12 -20.28
C LEU A 27 21.73 9.83 -20.98
N ALA A 28 20.94 8.77 -20.90
CA ALA A 28 21.22 7.50 -21.54
C ALA A 28 21.02 7.56 -23.06
N GLN A 29 21.75 6.71 -23.78
CA GLN A 29 21.52 6.48 -25.20
C GLN A 29 20.44 5.42 -25.37
N THR A 30 19.27 5.82 -25.84
CA THR A 30 18.07 4.97 -25.93
C THR A 30 17.52 4.85 -27.37
N PRO A 31 18.35 4.41 -28.34
CA PRO A 31 17.96 4.40 -29.76
C PRO A 31 16.74 3.52 -30.04
N GLN A 32 16.51 2.47 -29.26
CA GLN A 32 15.35 1.60 -29.44
C GLN A 32 14.08 2.29 -28.93
N LEU A 33 14.08 2.82 -27.72
CA LEU A 33 12.94 3.58 -27.18
C LEU A 33 12.64 4.81 -28.03
N ASP A 34 13.66 5.57 -28.47
CA ASP A 34 13.50 6.70 -29.37
C ASP A 34 12.77 6.32 -30.65
N ARG A 35 13.16 5.18 -31.26
CA ARG A 35 12.49 4.62 -32.41
C ARG A 35 11.05 4.23 -32.10
N LEU A 36 10.80 3.52 -30.98
CA LEU A 36 9.46 3.11 -30.60
C LEU A 36 8.53 4.29 -30.38
N PHE A 37 9.00 5.35 -29.71
CA PHE A 37 8.25 6.61 -29.56
C PHE A 37 7.96 7.30 -30.90
N ALA A 38 8.88 7.22 -31.85
CA ALA A 38 8.69 7.84 -33.17
C ALA A 38 7.75 7.07 -34.09
N GLU A 39 7.76 5.74 -34.02
CA GLU A 39 7.04 4.86 -34.96
C GLU A 39 5.66 4.43 -34.48
N TYR A 40 5.41 4.36 -33.15
CA TYR A 40 4.21 3.76 -32.59
C TYR A 40 3.38 4.73 -31.74
N ALA A 41 2.09 4.41 -31.61
CA ALA A 41 1.20 5.16 -30.76
C ALA A 41 1.67 5.05 -29.29
N HIS A 42 1.75 6.20 -28.62
CA HIS A 42 2.19 6.27 -27.23
C HIS A 42 1.39 7.30 -26.43
N THR A 43 1.41 7.15 -25.14
CA THR A 43 0.77 8.04 -24.15
C THR A 43 1.51 7.96 -22.82
N THR A 44 0.98 8.64 -21.82
CA THR A 44 1.50 8.61 -20.46
C THR A 44 0.46 8.05 -19.48
N LEU A 45 0.92 7.38 -18.43
CA LEU A 45 0.08 6.84 -17.37
C LEU A 45 0.44 7.46 -16.02
N SER A 46 -0.57 7.72 -15.20
CA SER A 46 -0.39 8.01 -13.79
C SER A 46 -0.05 6.73 -13.03
N ALA A 47 1.04 6.79 -12.23
CA ALA A 47 1.59 5.67 -11.47
C ALA A 47 1.78 6.00 -9.99
N SER A 48 1.09 7.02 -9.46
CA SER A 48 1.25 7.52 -8.10
C SER A 48 -0.08 8.02 -7.50
N GLY A 49 -0.09 8.25 -6.21
CA GLY A 49 -1.23 8.84 -5.51
C GLY A 49 -2.53 8.06 -5.68
N LEU A 50 -3.64 8.77 -5.72
CA LEU A 50 -4.98 8.16 -5.77
C LEU A 50 -5.23 7.29 -7.01
N ASP A 51 -4.55 7.55 -8.11
CA ASP A 51 -4.70 6.79 -9.36
C ASP A 51 -4.17 5.35 -9.26
N VAL A 52 -3.40 5.06 -8.22
CA VAL A 52 -2.91 3.71 -7.90
C VAL A 52 -3.35 3.24 -6.51
N GLY A 53 -4.27 3.98 -5.85
CA GLY A 53 -4.82 3.62 -4.55
C GLY A 53 -3.92 3.98 -3.36
N LEU A 54 -2.98 4.90 -3.54
CA LEU A 54 -2.13 5.49 -2.50
C LEU A 54 -2.68 6.86 -2.07
N PRO A 55 -2.28 7.41 -0.92
CA PRO A 55 -2.58 8.79 -0.55
C PRO A 55 -2.17 9.79 -1.64
N ALA A 56 -2.88 10.92 -1.73
CA ALA A 56 -2.57 11.97 -2.69
C ALA A 56 -1.12 12.46 -2.53
N GLY A 57 -0.39 12.56 -3.64
CA GLY A 57 1.01 12.99 -3.66
C GLY A 57 2.03 11.93 -3.21
N GLN A 58 1.59 10.74 -2.83
CA GLN A 58 2.51 9.65 -2.49
C GLN A 58 3.04 8.99 -3.77
N MET A 59 4.36 8.79 -3.83
CA MET A 59 5.02 8.09 -4.92
C MET A 59 4.56 6.64 -5.03
N GLY A 60 4.45 6.10 -6.26
CA GLY A 60 4.18 4.70 -6.52
C GLY A 60 5.31 3.78 -6.05
N ASN A 61 5.05 2.49 -6.12
CA ASN A 61 6.03 1.44 -5.88
C ASN A 61 5.66 0.18 -6.68
N SER A 62 6.60 -0.76 -6.79
CA SER A 62 6.43 -1.94 -7.64
C SER A 62 5.28 -2.83 -7.18
N GLU A 63 5.05 -3.00 -5.86
CA GLU A 63 3.95 -3.83 -5.33
C GLU A 63 2.59 -3.27 -5.76
N VAL A 64 2.37 -1.99 -5.51
CA VAL A 64 1.13 -1.29 -5.87
C VAL A 64 0.98 -1.21 -7.38
N GLY A 65 2.03 -0.85 -8.12
CA GLY A 65 2.02 -0.75 -9.58
C GLY A 65 1.60 -2.06 -10.23
N HIS A 66 2.28 -3.16 -9.91
CA HIS A 66 1.97 -4.48 -10.48
C HIS A 66 0.59 -5.00 -10.07
N THR A 67 0.15 -4.70 -8.82
CA THR A 67 -1.20 -5.06 -8.36
C THR A 67 -2.29 -4.34 -9.17
N ASN A 68 -2.11 -3.05 -9.46
CA ASN A 68 -3.06 -2.29 -10.29
C ASN A 68 -3.06 -2.74 -11.75
N ILE A 69 -1.87 -2.97 -12.33
CA ILE A 69 -1.73 -3.47 -13.71
C ILE A 69 -2.45 -4.82 -13.84
N GLY A 70 -2.13 -5.78 -12.96
CA GLY A 70 -2.69 -7.12 -13.00
C GLY A 70 -4.17 -7.17 -12.61
N GLY A 71 -4.59 -6.31 -11.68
CA GLY A 71 -5.99 -6.20 -11.23
C GLY A 71 -6.93 -5.55 -12.24
N GLY A 72 -6.41 -4.74 -13.17
CA GLY A 72 -7.22 -3.93 -14.09
C GLY A 72 -8.14 -2.95 -13.38
N ARG A 73 -7.77 -2.55 -12.15
CA ARG A 73 -8.55 -1.65 -11.28
C ARG A 73 -7.63 -0.95 -10.30
N VAL A 74 -8.10 0.17 -9.73
CA VAL A 74 -7.39 0.80 -8.61
C VAL A 74 -7.62 -0.01 -7.35
N VAL A 75 -6.53 -0.56 -6.81
CA VAL A 75 -6.53 -1.31 -5.55
C VAL A 75 -6.10 -0.37 -4.42
N PHE A 76 -7.08 0.20 -3.74
CA PHE A 76 -6.82 1.15 -2.67
C PHE A 76 -6.14 0.49 -1.47
N GLN A 77 -5.07 1.12 -0.98
CA GLN A 77 -4.48 0.83 0.32
C GLN A 77 -5.43 1.26 1.44
N ASP A 78 -5.22 0.75 2.67
CA ASP A 78 -6.19 0.95 3.76
C ASP A 78 -6.46 2.42 4.07
N LEU A 79 -5.44 3.29 4.14
CA LEU A 79 -5.63 4.71 4.41
C LEU A 79 -6.57 5.40 3.39
N PRO A 80 -6.29 5.43 2.08
CA PRO A 80 -7.17 6.07 1.11
C PRO A 80 -8.51 5.33 0.97
N ARG A 81 -8.56 4.02 1.17
CA ARG A 81 -9.80 3.23 1.15
C ARG A 81 -10.76 3.68 2.24
N ILE A 82 -10.28 3.80 3.48
CA ILE A 82 -11.10 4.21 4.62
C ILE A 82 -11.48 5.69 4.50
N SER A 83 -10.52 6.55 4.09
CA SER A 83 -10.78 7.98 3.91
C SER A 83 -11.85 8.22 2.84
N ARG A 84 -11.78 7.52 1.70
CA ARG A 84 -12.80 7.58 0.65
C ARG A 84 -14.18 7.14 1.15
N ALA A 85 -14.22 6.09 1.97
CA ALA A 85 -15.48 5.64 2.56
C ALA A 85 -16.09 6.67 3.52
N ILE A 86 -15.27 7.49 4.17
CA ILE A 86 -15.77 8.64 4.96
C ILE A 86 -16.38 9.70 4.03
N ASP A 87 -15.69 10.00 2.92
CA ASP A 87 -16.13 11.03 1.96
C ASP A 87 -17.43 10.65 1.25
N ASP A 88 -17.60 9.37 0.87
CA ASP A 88 -18.82 8.88 0.19
C ASP A 88 -19.91 8.42 1.15
N GLY A 89 -19.64 8.40 2.45
CA GLY A 89 -20.61 8.04 3.50
C GLY A 89 -20.71 6.56 3.81
N SER A 90 -20.12 5.66 3.04
CA SER A 90 -20.19 4.20 3.26
C SER A 90 -19.48 3.75 4.55
N PHE A 91 -18.57 4.57 5.09
CA PHE A 91 -17.96 4.35 6.40
C PHE A 91 -19.01 4.19 7.51
N PHE A 92 -20.09 4.99 7.48
CA PHE A 92 -21.14 4.98 8.48
C PHE A 92 -22.09 3.78 8.37
N GLU A 93 -21.97 3.01 7.29
CA GLU A 93 -22.71 1.76 7.08
C GLU A 93 -21.89 0.51 7.47
N ASN A 94 -20.63 0.68 7.91
CA ASN A 94 -19.76 -0.43 8.25
C ASN A 94 -20.37 -1.32 9.34
N ALA A 95 -20.56 -2.61 9.03
CA ALA A 95 -21.29 -3.54 9.89
C ALA A 95 -20.61 -3.78 11.23
N ALA A 96 -19.25 -3.84 11.28
CA ALA A 96 -18.53 -4.07 12.53
C ALA A 96 -18.60 -2.87 13.47
N TYR A 97 -18.48 -1.64 12.95
CA TYR A 97 -18.65 -0.43 13.75
C TYR A 97 -20.07 -0.29 14.26
N ASN A 98 -21.07 -0.54 13.39
CA ASN A 98 -22.46 -0.52 13.78
C ASN A 98 -22.74 -1.54 14.89
N LYS A 99 -22.25 -2.79 14.76
CA LYS A 99 -22.40 -3.82 15.77
C LYS A 99 -21.83 -3.42 17.13
N ALA A 100 -20.60 -2.87 17.16
CA ALA A 100 -19.98 -2.42 18.40
C ALA A 100 -20.77 -1.29 19.08
N MET A 101 -21.26 -0.34 18.32
CA MET A 101 -22.04 0.79 18.84
C MET A 101 -23.45 0.38 19.28
N ASP A 102 -24.09 -0.52 18.55
CA ASP A 102 -25.41 -1.06 18.90
C ASP A 102 -25.35 -1.89 20.17
N ASP A 103 -24.28 -2.67 20.35
CA ASP A 103 -24.04 -3.42 21.60
C ASP A 103 -23.92 -2.49 22.81
N CYS A 104 -23.25 -1.34 22.67
CA CYS A 104 -23.19 -0.34 23.74
C CYS A 104 -24.60 0.18 24.12
N LEU A 105 -25.45 0.45 23.12
CA LEU A 105 -26.82 0.91 23.37
C LEU A 105 -27.67 -0.17 24.04
N GLU A 106 -27.58 -1.41 23.57
CA GLU A 106 -28.35 -2.54 24.10
C GLU A 106 -27.97 -2.89 25.53
N LYS A 107 -26.64 -2.92 25.82
CA LYS A 107 -26.10 -3.29 27.14
C LYS A 107 -25.99 -2.11 28.09
N GLY A 108 -26.19 -0.88 27.62
CA GLY A 108 -25.90 0.33 28.38
C GLY A 108 -24.43 0.43 28.80
N SER A 109 -23.50 -0.05 27.98
CA SER A 109 -22.05 -0.08 28.21
C SER A 109 -21.34 1.07 27.51
N SER A 110 -20.02 1.15 27.62
CA SER A 110 -19.19 2.21 27.04
C SER A 110 -18.59 1.82 25.70
N LEU A 111 -18.38 2.82 24.85
CA LEU A 111 -17.57 2.69 23.63
C LEU A 111 -16.18 3.26 23.87
N HIS A 112 -15.16 2.44 23.61
CA HIS A 112 -13.75 2.83 23.67
C HIS A 112 -13.16 2.90 22.27
N LEU A 113 -12.56 4.05 21.95
CA LEU A 113 -11.87 4.30 20.68
C LEU A 113 -10.38 4.50 20.99
N TYR A 114 -9.53 3.62 20.50
CA TYR A 114 -8.10 3.81 20.71
C TYR A 114 -7.25 3.57 19.47
N GLY A 115 -6.06 4.16 19.46
CA GLY A 115 -5.11 4.09 18.37
C GLY A 115 -4.15 5.26 18.34
N LEU A 116 -3.27 5.26 17.35
CA LEU A 116 -2.25 6.29 17.18
C LEU A 116 -2.89 7.61 16.73
N LEU A 117 -2.73 8.64 17.56
CA LEU A 117 -3.37 9.94 17.40
C LEU A 117 -2.45 10.90 16.63
N SER A 118 -2.39 10.76 15.32
CA SER A 118 -1.65 11.66 14.43
C SER A 118 -2.26 11.68 13.02
N ASP A 119 -1.73 12.53 12.16
CA ASP A 119 -2.01 12.58 10.72
C ASP A 119 -0.89 11.97 9.86
N GLY A 120 0.09 11.30 10.48
CA GLY A 120 1.23 10.69 9.80
C GLY A 120 0.88 9.61 8.79
N GLY A 121 -0.30 8.99 8.91
CA GLY A 121 -0.86 8.09 7.88
C GLY A 121 -0.14 6.75 7.71
N VAL A 122 0.74 6.37 8.64
CA VAL A 122 1.48 5.09 8.59
C VAL A 122 0.71 3.96 9.28
N HIS A 123 0.17 4.20 10.46
CA HIS A 123 -0.58 3.21 11.23
C HIS A 123 -2.07 3.53 11.35
N SER A 124 -2.40 4.81 11.33
CA SER A 124 -3.74 5.35 11.55
C SER A 124 -3.84 6.73 10.92
N HIS A 125 -5.01 7.32 10.98
CA HIS A 125 -5.20 8.73 10.65
C HIS A 125 -6.26 9.34 11.55
N ILE A 126 -5.99 10.53 12.11
CA ILE A 126 -6.87 11.22 13.08
C ILE A 126 -8.28 11.47 12.54
N GLN A 127 -8.44 11.67 11.22
CA GLN A 127 -9.76 11.84 10.60
C GLN A 127 -10.64 10.59 10.71
N HIS A 128 -10.05 9.38 10.77
CA HIS A 128 -10.81 8.15 10.99
C HIS A 128 -11.40 8.11 12.40
N LEU A 129 -10.64 8.54 13.42
CA LEU A 129 -11.17 8.71 14.77
C LEU A 129 -12.32 9.73 14.79
N TYR A 130 -12.17 10.86 14.08
CA TYR A 130 -13.23 11.88 14.01
C TYR A 130 -14.51 11.37 13.35
N ALA A 131 -14.38 10.50 12.35
CA ALA A 131 -15.53 9.83 11.74
C ALA A 131 -16.23 8.86 12.71
N LEU A 132 -15.45 8.08 13.51
CA LEU A 132 -16.00 7.21 14.56
C LEU A 132 -16.74 8.01 15.64
N LEU A 133 -16.18 9.13 16.08
CA LEU A 133 -16.85 10.03 17.03
C LEU A 133 -18.16 10.61 16.45
N GLN A 134 -18.15 10.99 15.17
CA GLN A 134 -19.36 11.45 14.49
C GLN A 134 -20.40 10.34 14.39
N MET A 135 -19.98 9.11 14.11
CA MET A 135 -20.85 7.94 14.07
C MET A 135 -21.48 7.66 15.44
N ALA A 136 -20.68 7.70 16.51
CA ALA A 136 -21.15 7.54 17.88
C ALA A 136 -22.20 8.61 18.26
N LYS A 137 -21.95 9.88 17.89
CA LYS A 137 -22.94 10.96 18.04
C LYS A 137 -24.23 10.67 17.30
N ASN A 138 -24.15 10.27 16.02
CA ASN A 138 -25.32 10.01 15.18
C ASN A 138 -26.19 8.87 15.76
N LYS A 139 -25.56 7.90 16.43
CA LYS A 139 -26.24 6.80 17.14
C LYS A 139 -26.78 7.18 18.53
N GLY A 140 -26.41 8.35 19.05
CA GLY A 140 -26.86 8.82 20.36
C GLY A 140 -26.10 8.21 21.55
N LEU A 141 -24.89 7.70 21.34
CA LEU A 141 -24.04 7.24 22.42
C LEU A 141 -23.60 8.40 23.31
N THR A 142 -23.59 8.19 24.63
CA THR A 142 -23.20 9.19 25.63
C THR A 142 -21.92 8.83 26.37
N ARG A 143 -21.61 7.55 26.50
CA ARG A 143 -20.38 7.04 27.14
C ARG A 143 -19.40 6.60 26.06
N VAL A 144 -18.58 7.54 25.59
CA VAL A 144 -17.57 7.33 24.56
C VAL A 144 -16.23 7.84 25.09
N TYR A 145 -15.22 6.98 25.10
CA TYR A 145 -13.90 7.28 25.62
C TYR A 145 -12.82 7.08 24.58
N VAL A 146 -11.86 8.00 24.52
CA VAL A 146 -10.71 7.93 23.63
C VAL A 146 -9.45 7.61 24.45
N HIS A 147 -8.72 6.59 24.05
CA HIS A 147 -7.38 6.30 24.56
C HIS A 147 -6.37 6.69 23.48
N ALA A 148 -5.72 7.82 23.69
CA ALA A 148 -4.84 8.44 22.71
C ALA A 148 -3.42 7.87 22.80
N PHE A 149 -2.93 7.21 21.73
CA PHE A 149 -1.53 6.81 21.62
C PHE A 149 -0.78 7.89 20.86
N LEU A 150 0.28 8.44 21.46
CA LEU A 150 1.10 9.48 20.84
C LEU A 150 2.16 8.89 19.93
N ASP A 151 2.44 9.58 18.83
CA ASP A 151 3.27 9.08 17.73
C ASP A 151 4.78 9.38 17.95
N GLY A 152 5.23 10.54 17.59
CA GLY A 152 6.61 10.98 17.71
C GLY A 152 7.63 10.29 16.79
N ARG A 153 7.17 9.42 15.86
CA ARG A 153 8.02 8.73 14.86
C ARG A 153 7.63 9.05 13.43
N ASP A 154 6.33 8.99 13.15
CA ASP A 154 5.80 9.23 11.81
C ASP A 154 5.44 10.72 11.62
N VAL A 155 5.43 11.47 12.70
CA VAL A 155 5.30 12.93 12.80
C VAL A 155 6.34 13.49 13.75
N SER A 156 6.38 14.83 13.92
CA SER A 156 7.30 15.50 14.87
C SER A 156 7.20 14.91 16.29
N PRO A 157 8.34 14.71 16.98
CA PRO A 157 8.38 14.12 18.31
C PRO A 157 7.63 14.88 19.42
N THR A 158 7.21 16.11 19.15
CA THR A 158 6.52 16.99 20.10
C THR A 158 5.21 17.55 19.55
N SER A 159 4.61 16.90 18.55
CA SER A 159 3.33 17.31 17.95
C SER A 159 2.10 16.74 18.66
N GLY A 160 2.28 15.78 19.57
CA GLY A 160 1.19 15.09 20.27
C GLY A 160 0.29 16.02 21.06
N ARG A 161 0.84 17.08 21.66
CA ARG A 161 0.05 18.09 22.37
C ARG A 161 -1.02 18.73 21.49
N ASP A 162 -0.67 19.07 20.26
CA ASP A 162 -1.60 19.71 19.32
C ASP A 162 -2.67 18.72 18.85
N PHE A 163 -2.31 17.45 18.60
CA PHE A 163 -3.26 16.40 18.26
C PHE A 163 -4.23 16.08 19.41
N VAL A 164 -3.75 16.03 20.64
CA VAL A 164 -4.60 15.82 21.84
C VAL A 164 -5.56 17.00 22.03
N SER A 165 -5.07 18.24 21.87
CA SER A 165 -5.91 19.45 21.94
C SER A 165 -7.00 19.41 20.85
N ALA A 166 -6.62 19.11 19.59
CA ALA A 166 -7.55 19.02 18.48
C ALA A 166 -8.60 17.91 18.70
N CYS A 167 -8.21 16.77 19.25
CA CYS A 167 -9.12 15.68 19.61
C CYS A 167 -10.11 16.09 20.70
N ARG A 168 -9.63 16.72 21.77
CA ARG A 168 -10.48 17.26 22.84
C ARG A 168 -11.49 18.26 22.30
N ASP A 169 -11.04 19.22 21.48
CA ASP A 169 -11.88 20.24 20.89
C ASP A 169 -12.93 19.63 19.93
N LYS A 170 -12.56 18.57 19.21
CA LYS A 170 -13.49 17.80 18.37
C LYS A 170 -14.57 17.09 19.18
N CYS A 171 -14.20 16.45 20.30
CA CYS A 171 -15.16 15.83 21.23
C CYS A 171 -16.14 16.87 21.79
N GLN A 172 -15.64 18.03 22.21
CA GLN A 172 -16.47 19.13 22.69
C GLN A 172 -17.44 19.65 21.62
N ALA A 173 -16.96 19.87 20.39
CA ALA A 173 -17.78 20.36 19.29
C ALA A 173 -18.88 19.35 18.89
N LEU A 174 -18.59 18.05 19.00
CA LEU A 174 -19.58 17.01 18.76
C LEU A 174 -20.53 16.79 19.93
N GLY A 175 -20.15 17.17 21.15
CA GLY A 175 -20.89 16.87 22.38
C GLY A 175 -20.83 15.40 22.79
N VAL A 176 -19.84 14.65 22.31
CA VAL A 176 -19.64 13.24 22.61
C VAL A 176 -18.14 12.92 22.60
N GLY A 177 -17.73 12.03 23.49
CA GLY A 177 -16.35 11.61 23.63
C GLY A 177 -15.60 12.39 24.72
N LYS A 178 -14.71 11.69 25.45
CA LYS A 178 -13.75 12.22 26.39
C LYS A 178 -12.43 11.47 26.22
N ILE A 179 -11.30 12.15 26.38
CA ILE A 179 -10.00 11.47 26.39
C ILE A 179 -9.82 10.88 27.79
N ALA A 180 -9.80 9.53 27.85
CA ALA A 180 -9.66 8.79 29.10
C ALA A 180 -8.20 8.53 29.46
N THR A 181 -7.35 8.20 28.47
CA THR A 181 -5.91 8.03 28.70
C THR A 181 -5.10 8.62 27.57
N VAL A 182 -3.85 9.03 27.91
CA VAL A 182 -2.84 9.45 26.93
C VAL A 182 -1.53 8.72 27.25
N MET A 183 -0.88 8.15 26.22
CA MET A 183 0.38 7.41 26.37
C MET A 183 1.16 7.35 25.07
N GLY A 184 2.47 7.19 25.15
CA GLY A 184 3.31 7.03 23.97
C GLY A 184 3.16 5.65 23.32
N ARG A 185 3.38 5.59 22.01
CA ARG A 185 3.34 4.34 21.21
C ARG A 185 4.37 3.31 21.68
N TYR A 186 5.41 3.71 22.38
CA TYR A 186 6.40 2.82 22.97
C TYR A 186 5.76 1.78 23.92
N TYR A 187 4.68 2.14 24.61
CA TYR A 187 3.93 1.28 25.52
C TYR A 187 2.76 0.58 24.82
N ALA A 188 1.94 1.32 24.11
CA ALA A 188 0.68 0.82 23.57
C ALA A 188 0.82 0.11 22.21
N MET A 189 1.98 0.23 21.54
CA MET A 189 2.20 -0.28 20.19
C MET A 189 3.54 -1.04 20.08
N ASP A 190 3.88 -1.83 21.07
CA ASP A 190 5.01 -2.75 20.98
C ASP A 190 4.76 -3.84 19.93
N ARG A 191 5.82 -4.44 19.39
CA ARG A 191 5.76 -5.55 18.43
C ARG A 191 6.87 -6.59 18.65
N ASP A 192 7.61 -6.43 19.75
CA ASP A 192 8.80 -7.22 20.07
C ASP A 192 8.60 -8.10 21.33
N ASN A 193 7.30 -8.32 21.72
CA ASN A 193 6.88 -9.06 22.90
C ASN A 193 7.47 -8.51 24.22
N ARG A 194 7.59 -7.19 24.31
CA ARG A 194 7.98 -6.49 25.53
C ARG A 194 6.73 -6.30 26.41
N TRP A 195 6.27 -7.40 26.97
CA TRP A 195 5.02 -7.44 27.73
C TRP A 195 4.98 -6.48 28.90
N GLU A 196 6.14 -6.16 29.50
CA GLU A 196 6.26 -5.15 30.55
C GLU A 196 5.84 -3.74 30.10
N ARG A 197 5.98 -3.42 28.80
CA ARG A 197 5.51 -2.14 28.24
C ARG A 197 4.01 -2.19 27.95
N VAL A 198 3.59 -3.26 27.30
CA VAL A 198 2.18 -3.49 26.93
C VAL A 198 1.31 -3.52 28.18
N GLN A 199 1.80 -4.10 29.27
CA GLN A 199 1.10 -4.15 30.56
C GLN A 199 0.82 -2.76 31.11
N LEU A 200 1.77 -1.83 31.06
CA LEU A 200 1.55 -0.45 31.55
C LEU A 200 0.43 0.24 30.77
N ALA A 201 0.37 0.04 29.45
CA ALA A 201 -0.71 0.57 28.63
C ALA A 201 -2.05 -0.10 28.95
N TYR A 202 -2.05 -1.42 29.14
CA TYR A 202 -3.22 -2.20 29.53
C TYR A 202 -3.75 -1.75 30.89
N ASP A 203 -2.88 -1.66 31.89
CA ASP A 203 -3.25 -1.31 33.27
C ASP A 203 -3.86 0.10 33.33
N ALA A 204 -3.35 1.05 32.54
CA ALA A 204 -3.93 2.38 32.44
C ALA A 204 -5.33 2.37 31.80
N MET A 205 -5.55 1.58 30.76
CA MET A 205 -6.83 1.52 30.05
C MET A 205 -7.87 0.67 30.79
N VAL A 206 -7.47 -0.39 31.49
CA VAL A 206 -8.38 -1.34 32.11
C VAL A 206 -8.56 -1.10 33.61
N TYR A 207 -7.48 -0.84 34.33
CA TYR A 207 -7.53 -0.67 35.79
C TYR A 207 -7.46 0.80 36.25
N GLY A 208 -7.22 1.74 35.31
CA GLY A 208 -7.02 3.16 35.65
C GLY A 208 -5.71 3.39 36.43
N GLU A 209 -4.74 2.47 36.29
CA GLU A 209 -3.43 2.56 36.91
C GLU A 209 -2.44 3.31 36.03
N GLY A 210 -1.89 4.40 36.53
CA GLY A 210 -0.97 5.27 35.80
C GLY A 210 -0.85 6.65 36.45
N ILE A 211 -0.15 7.55 35.79
CA ILE A 211 -0.05 8.94 36.24
C ILE A 211 -1.43 9.58 36.14
N GLN A 212 -1.88 10.27 37.16
CA GLN A 212 -3.21 10.91 37.20
C GLN A 212 -3.09 12.37 36.78
N ASN A 213 -3.73 12.77 35.71
CA ASN A 213 -3.87 14.17 35.30
C ASN A 213 -5.19 14.37 34.52
N PRO A 214 -6.19 15.09 35.07
CA PRO A 214 -7.49 15.25 34.44
C PRO A 214 -7.50 16.10 33.15
N ASP A 215 -6.42 16.84 32.87
CA ASP A 215 -6.27 17.59 31.64
C ASP A 215 -5.28 16.87 30.70
N PRO A 216 -5.76 16.23 29.62
CA PRO A 216 -4.90 15.47 28.71
C PRO A 216 -3.87 16.35 27.96
N VAL A 217 -4.16 17.64 27.74
CA VAL A 217 -3.24 18.57 27.07
C VAL A 217 -2.14 19.02 28.04
N ASP A 218 -2.49 19.26 29.31
CA ASP A 218 -1.53 19.57 30.36
C ASP A 218 -0.64 18.34 30.65
N ALA A 219 -1.19 17.13 30.63
CA ALA A 219 -0.41 15.91 30.80
C ALA A 219 0.72 15.80 29.77
N VAL A 220 0.44 16.06 28.48
CA VAL A 220 1.48 16.08 27.44
C VAL A 220 2.48 17.22 27.64
N ALA A 221 2.01 18.42 28.05
CA ALA A 221 2.89 19.54 28.34
C ALA A 221 3.85 19.25 29.51
N GLN A 222 3.37 18.56 30.55
CA GLN A 222 4.21 18.11 31.67
C GLN A 222 5.25 17.07 31.25
N SER A 223 4.89 16.15 30.36
CA SER A 223 5.83 15.18 29.77
C SER A 223 6.99 15.90 29.07
N TYR A 224 6.68 16.89 28.22
CA TYR A 224 7.71 17.68 27.53
C TYR A 224 8.57 18.50 28.48
N ALA A 225 7.98 19.02 29.55
CA ALA A 225 8.74 19.76 30.60
C ALA A 225 9.75 18.85 31.33
N ASN A 226 9.56 17.53 31.28
CA ASN A 226 10.46 16.53 31.82
C ASN A 226 11.35 15.88 30.74
N ASP A 227 11.52 16.50 29.56
CA ASP A 227 12.30 16.02 28.42
C ASP A 227 11.82 14.68 27.85
N VAL A 228 10.55 14.28 28.09
CA VAL A 228 9.95 13.06 27.54
C VAL A 228 9.02 13.43 26.38
N THR A 229 9.40 12.99 25.18
CA THR A 229 8.65 13.24 23.94
C THR A 229 7.50 12.24 23.73
N ASP A 230 6.68 12.48 22.71
CA ASP A 230 5.46 11.75 22.41
C ASP A 230 5.61 10.22 22.47
N GLU A 231 6.61 9.68 21.77
CA GLU A 231 6.81 8.23 21.67
C GLU A 231 6.94 7.55 23.04
N PHE A 232 7.61 8.21 23.97
CA PHE A 232 8.02 7.65 25.27
C PHE A 232 7.18 8.13 26.45
N MET A 233 6.10 8.89 26.20
CA MET A 233 5.23 9.37 27.26
C MET A 233 4.63 8.20 28.05
N GLU A 234 4.88 8.17 29.36
CA GLU A 234 4.29 7.17 30.24
C GLU A 234 2.76 7.27 30.28
N PRO A 235 2.04 6.14 30.50
CA PRO A 235 0.58 6.17 30.54
C PRO A 235 0.02 7.10 31.59
N VAL A 236 -0.84 8.02 31.15
CA VAL A 236 -1.57 8.98 31.99
C VAL A 236 -3.06 8.70 31.90
N VAL A 237 -3.71 8.60 33.04
CA VAL A 237 -5.17 8.48 33.18
C VAL A 237 -5.76 9.88 33.35
N CYS A 238 -6.62 10.29 32.41
CA CYS A 238 -7.25 11.60 32.40
C CYS A 238 -8.71 11.56 32.86
N ASP A 239 -9.41 10.45 32.62
CA ASP A 239 -10.77 10.22 33.11
C ASP A 239 -10.90 8.79 33.62
N PRO A 240 -10.93 8.55 34.94
CA PRO A 240 -11.03 7.21 35.50
C PRO A 240 -12.39 6.51 35.24
N GLU A 241 -13.43 7.28 34.83
CA GLU A 241 -14.71 6.68 34.39
C GLU A 241 -14.59 6.00 33.03
N GLY A 242 -13.51 6.29 32.29
CA GLY A 242 -13.23 5.73 30.97
C GLY A 242 -12.40 4.45 31.00
N THR A 243 -12.36 3.69 32.09
CA THR A 243 -11.73 2.37 32.11
C THR A 243 -12.57 1.33 31.36
N ILE A 244 -11.86 0.46 30.64
CA ILE A 244 -12.48 -0.63 29.85
C ILE A 244 -12.95 -1.73 30.81
N SER A 245 -14.18 -2.18 30.66
CA SER A 245 -14.77 -3.20 31.52
C SER A 245 -15.62 -4.21 30.74
N ASP A 246 -16.16 -5.18 31.47
CA ASP A 246 -17.01 -6.22 30.90
C ASP A 246 -18.18 -5.65 30.09
N ASN A 247 -18.42 -6.25 28.93
CA ASN A 247 -19.46 -5.86 27.96
C ASN A 247 -19.26 -4.52 27.25
N ASP A 248 -18.17 -3.80 27.48
CA ASP A 248 -17.85 -2.62 26.70
C ASP A 248 -17.50 -2.98 25.23
N SER A 249 -17.65 -2.02 24.35
CA SER A 249 -17.21 -2.16 22.96
C SER A 249 -15.93 -1.37 22.72
N ILE A 250 -15.03 -1.94 21.94
CA ILE A 250 -13.74 -1.36 21.63
C ILE A 250 -13.56 -1.29 20.12
N ILE A 251 -13.10 -0.16 19.60
CA ILE A 251 -12.69 0.00 18.21
C ILE A 251 -11.24 0.48 18.19
N PHE A 252 -10.34 -0.37 17.72
CA PHE A 252 -8.94 0.00 17.47
C PHE A 252 -8.81 0.56 16.05
N PHE A 253 -8.64 1.87 15.88
CA PHE A 253 -8.71 2.51 14.56
C PHE A 253 -7.38 2.48 13.78
N ASN A 254 -6.34 1.83 14.26
CA ASN A 254 -5.15 1.54 13.47
C ASN A 254 -5.46 0.55 12.36
N TYR A 255 -5.05 0.84 11.12
CA TYR A 255 -5.21 -0.09 10.00
C TYR A 255 -3.95 -0.93 9.72
N ARG A 256 -2.76 -0.51 10.17
CA ARG A 256 -1.54 -1.31 10.05
C ARG A 256 -1.41 -2.30 11.19
N PRO A 257 -1.28 -3.63 10.90
CA PRO A 257 -1.45 -4.68 11.90
C PRO A 257 -0.24 -4.92 12.81
N ASP A 258 1.00 -4.66 12.34
CA ASP A 258 2.23 -5.13 13.00
C ASP A 258 2.37 -4.71 14.47
N ARG A 259 1.94 -3.49 14.82
CA ARG A 259 1.99 -2.94 16.17
C ARG A 259 0.63 -2.91 16.89
N ALA A 260 -0.39 -3.54 16.29
CA ALA A 260 -1.72 -3.64 16.90
C ALA A 260 -1.95 -5.00 17.57
N ARG A 261 -1.17 -6.01 17.22
CA ARG A 261 -1.42 -7.40 17.64
C ARG A 261 -1.31 -7.62 19.14
N GLU A 262 -0.29 -7.10 19.79
CA GLU A 262 0.04 -7.42 21.18
C GLU A 262 -1.01 -6.89 22.15
N ILE A 263 -1.32 -5.60 22.12
CA ILE A 263 -2.33 -5.00 22.99
C ILE A 263 -3.74 -5.58 22.69
N THR A 264 -4.04 -5.92 21.42
CA THR A 264 -5.29 -6.58 21.07
C THR A 264 -5.37 -7.97 21.73
N ARG A 265 -4.33 -8.81 21.60
CA ARG A 265 -4.29 -10.14 22.25
C ARG A 265 -4.43 -10.03 23.76
N ALA A 266 -3.79 -9.06 24.38
CA ALA A 266 -3.90 -8.84 25.82
C ALA A 266 -5.35 -8.59 26.27
N ILE A 267 -6.21 -8.05 25.42
CA ILE A 267 -7.63 -7.82 25.75
C ILE A 267 -8.50 -9.02 25.37
N VAL A 268 -8.38 -9.52 24.12
CA VAL A 268 -9.38 -10.41 23.53
C VAL A 268 -9.11 -11.91 23.70
N ASP A 269 -7.87 -12.30 23.99
CA ASP A 269 -7.48 -13.72 24.00
C ASP A 269 -7.59 -14.31 25.43
N PRO A 270 -8.54 -15.21 25.70
CA PRO A 270 -8.63 -15.85 27.01
C PRO A 270 -7.38 -16.66 27.41
N GLY A 271 -6.60 -17.10 26.41
CA GLY A 271 -5.34 -17.85 26.59
C GLY A 271 -4.10 -16.98 26.67
N PHE A 272 -4.23 -15.65 26.73
CA PHE A 272 -3.09 -14.74 26.83
C PHE A 272 -2.28 -14.96 28.11
N ASP A 273 -0.96 -15.08 27.97
CA ASP A 273 -0.01 -15.40 29.04
C ASP A 273 1.19 -14.42 29.15
N GLY A 274 1.15 -13.30 28.41
CA GLY A 274 2.22 -12.30 28.42
C GLY A 274 2.40 -11.56 29.77
N PHE A 275 1.31 -11.37 30.50
CA PHE A 275 1.27 -10.87 31.89
C PHE A 275 -0.02 -11.31 32.57
N GLN A 276 -0.04 -11.22 33.90
CA GLN A 276 -1.21 -11.66 34.68
C GLN A 276 -2.33 -10.62 34.56
N ARG A 277 -3.50 -11.06 34.11
CA ARG A 277 -4.72 -10.24 34.03
C ARG A 277 -5.96 -11.08 34.18
N GLU A 278 -7.09 -10.48 34.51
CA GLU A 278 -8.39 -11.12 34.49
C GLU A 278 -9.03 -10.92 33.11
N TYR A 279 -9.48 -12.02 32.50
CA TYR A 279 -10.20 -11.94 31.22
C TYR A 279 -11.64 -11.49 31.42
N PHE A 280 -12.11 -10.60 30.57
CA PHE A 280 -13.51 -10.19 30.48
C PHE A 280 -13.93 -10.05 29.01
N PRO A 281 -15.18 -10.41 28.66
CA PRO A 281 -15.65 -10.31 27.29
C PRO A 281 -15.97 -8.88 26.88
N THR A 282 -15.60 -8.53 25.66
CA THR A 282 -15.89 -7.24 25.02
C THR A 282 -16.36 -7.45 23.58
N THR A 283 -17.04 -6.47 23.00
CA THR A 283 -17.22 -6.43 21.55
C THR A 283 -16.04 -5.66 20.93
N TYR A 284 -15.08 -6.41 20.40
CA TYR A 284 -13.82 -5.83 19.92
C TYR A 284 -13.77 -5.76 18.39
N VAL A 285 -13.45 -4.59 17.86
CA VAL A 285 -13.29 -4.33 16.41
C VAL A 285 -11.84 -3.96 16.09
N CYS A 286 -11.18 -4.83 15.33
CA CYS A 286 -9.95 -4.50 14.63
C CYS A 286 -10.28 -3.69 13.37
N ASN A 287 -9.57 -2.60 13.13
CA ASN A 287 -9.81 -1.80 11.92
C ASN A 287 -9.56 -2.63 10.65
N THR A 288 -8.46 -3.37 10.61
CA THR A 288 -8.13 -4.35 9.57
C THR A 288 -7.89 -5.72 10.21
N GLU A 289 -7.65 -6.77 9.42
CA GLU A 289 -7.26 -8.06 9.95
C GLU A 289 -5.84 -7.99 10.51
N TYR A 290 -5.70 -7.97 11.85
CA TYR A 290 -4.39 -7.90 12.50
C TYR A 290 -3.68 -9.26 12.52
N ASP A 291 -4.45 -10.33 12.71
CA ASP A 291 -3.99 -11.72 12.72
C ASP A 291 -5.20 -12.65 12.56
N ALA A 292 -5.15 -13.53 11.55
CA ALA A 292 -6.24 -14.47 11.27
C ALA A 292 -6.51 -15.46 12.41
N SER A 293 -5.55 -15.67 13.31
CA SER A 293 -5.71 -16.55 14.51
C SER A 293 -6.26 -15.83 15.74
N MET A 294 -6.54 -14.52 15.65
CA MET A 294 -6.97 -13.73 16.81
C MET A 294 -8.43 -14.04 17.17
N PRO A 295 -8.71 -14.49 18.39
CA PRO A 295 -10.08 -14.82 18.79
C PRO A 295 -10.89 -13.58 19.15
N ASN A 296 -12.21 -13.71 19.18
CA ASN A 296 -13.16 -12.74 19.75
C ASN A 296 -13.07 -11.32 19.14
N VAL A 297 -12.76 -11.22 17.85
CA VAL A 297 -12.67 -9.93 17.14
C VAL A 297 -13.60 -9.88 15.93
N LEU A 298 -14.08 -8.68 15.64
CA LEU A 298 -14.67 -8.29 14.38
C LEU A 298 -13.62 -7.52 13.56
N VAL A 299 -13.70 -7.57 12.24
CA VAL A 299 -12.82 -6.83 11.33
C VAL A 299 -13.66 -5.84 10.54
N ALA A 300 -13.36 -4.54 10.68
CA ALA A 300 -14.12 -3.49 9.99
C ALA A 300 -13.79 -3.43 8.49
N TRP A 301 -12.52 -3.51 8.15
CA TRP A 301 -12.02 -3.42 6.76
C TRP A 301 -11.23 -4.67 6.40
N PRO A 302 -11.90 -5.80 6.14
CA PRO A 302 -11.21 -7.02 5.73
C PRO A 302 -10.49 -6.81 4.40
N ARG A 303 -9.43 -7.59 4.17
CA ARG A 303 -8.73 -7.59 2.90
C ARG A 303 -9.70 -7.99 1.78
N ILE A 304 -9.80 -7.16 0.74
CA ILE A 304 -10.60 -7.48 -0.44
C ILE A 304 -9.70 -8.20 -1.44
N PRO A 305 -9.96 -9.48 -1.76
CA PRO A 305 -9.20 -10.18 -2.78
C PRO A 305 -9.46 -9.55 -4.16
N VAL A 306 -8.42 -9.45 -4.96
CA VAL A 306 -8.51 -8.99 -6.36
C VAL A 306 -9.04 -10.15 -7.22
N LYS A 307 -10.36 -10.29 -7.27
CA LYS A 307 -11.04 -11.32 -8.12
C LYS A 307 -11.04 -10.90 -9.58
N ASN A 308 -10.97 -11.89 -10.46
CA ASN A 308 -10.98 -11.68 -11.92
C ASN A 308 -9.91 -10.68 -12.39
N GLY A 309 -8.72 -10.67 -11.72
CA GLY A 309 -7.55 -10.02 -12.27
C GLY A 309 -7.12 -10.65 -13.59
N LEU A 310 -6.26 -10.01 -14.36
CA LEU A 310 -5.89 -10.46 -15.71
C LEU A 310 -5.44 -11.93 -15.74
N GLY A 311 -4.58 -12.35 -14.78
CA GLY A 311 -4.09 -13.74 -14.73
C GLY A 311 -5.18 -14.77 -14.50
N GLU A 312 -6.07 -14.52 -13.53
CA GLU A 312 -7.21 -15.37 -13.23
C GLU A 312 -8.20 -15.42 -14.41
N TYR A 313 -8.48 -14.26 -15.00
CA TYR A 313 -9.43 -14.14 -16.11
C TYR A 313 -8.94 -14.86 -17.38
N LEU A 314 -7.68 -14.66 -17.78
CA LEU A 314 -7.07 -15.40 -18.90
C LEU A 314 -7.13 -16.92 -18.69
N SER A 315 -6.81 -17.37 -17.48
CA SER A 315 -6.88 -18.78 -17.09
C SER A 315 -8.30 -19.34 -17.21
N SER A 316 -9.32 -18.60 -16.77
CA SER A 316 -10.73 -19.00 -16.85
C SER A 316 -11.20 -19.19 -18.30
N MET A 317 -10.58 -18.48 -19.23
CA MET A 317 -10.82 -18.60 -20.67
C MET A 317 -9.98 -19.69 -21.37
N GLY A 318 -9.14 -20.41 -20.61
CA GLY A 318 -8.25 -21.44 -21.15
C GLY A 318 -7.06 -20.89 -21.94
N LEU A 319 -6.74 -19.61 -21.78
CA LEU A 319 -5.60 -18.95 -22.41
C LEU A 319 -4.31 -19.21 -21.62
N THR A 320 -3.19 -19.23 -22.34
CA THR A 320 -1.87 -19.47 -21.76
C THR A 320 -1.11 -18.17 -21.54
N GLN A 321 -0.39 -18.08 -20.43
CA GLN A 321 0.34 -16.88 -20.06
C GLN A 321 1.72 -17.20 -19.47
N LEU A 322 2.68 -16.31 -19.69
CA LEU A 322 4.02 -16.39 -19.13
C LEU A 322 4.27 -15.20 -18.20
N ARG A 323 4.90 -15.48 -17.05
CA ARG A 323 5.47 -14.49 -16.13
C ARG A 323 6.98 -14.65 -16.12
N ILE A 324 7.72 -13.58 -16.40
CA ILE A 324 9.18 -13.63 -16.44
C ILE A 324 9.81 -12.38 -15.86
N ALA A 325 10.74 -12.59 -14.94
CA ALA A 325 11.57 -11.54 -14.33
C ALA A 325 12.81 -12.15 -13.69
N GLU A 326 13.75 -11.31 -13.30
CA GLU A 326 14.81 -11.69 -12.38
C GLU A 326 14.36 -11.66 -10.91
N THR A 327 15.16 -12.24 -9.99
CA THR A 327 14.80 -12.50 -8.58
C THR A 327 14.16 -11.30 -7.90
N GLU A 328 14.72 -10.09 -8.06
CA GLU A 328 14.24 -8.88 -7.37
C GLU A 328 12.79 -8.49 -7.75
N LYS A 329 12.37 -8.84 -8.95
CA LYS A 329 11.04 -8.47 -9.47
C LYS A 329 10.14 -9.67 -9.79
N TYR A 330 10.56 -10.88 -9.45
CA TYR A 330 9.76 -12.09 -9.70
C TYR A 330 8.42 -12.08 -8.94
N ALA A 331 8.43 -11.70 -7.67
CA ALA A 331 7.20 -11.58 -6.88
C ALA A 331 6.24 -10.53 -7.46
N HIS A 332 6.78 -9.48 -8.11
CA HIS A 332 5.97 -8.41 -8.69
C HIS A 332 5.17 -8.90 -9.90
N VAL A 333 5.78 -9.66 -10.82
CA VAL A 333 5.06 -10.23 -11.96
C VAL A 333 4.24 -11.48 -11.63
N THR A 334 4.34 -12.03 -10.41
CA THR A 334 3.60 -13.23 -9.95
C THR A 334 2.62 -12.88 -8.85
N PHE A 335 3.05 -12.87 -7.59
CA PHE A 335 2.21 -12.65 -6.41
C PHE A 335 1.44 -11.33 -6.44
N PHE A 336 2.14 -10.20 -6.64
CA PHE A 336 1.49 -8.89 -6.64
C PHE A 336 0.61 -8.68 -7.88
N PHE A 337 1.07 -9.09 -9.05
CA PHE A 337 0.28 -9.03 -10.29
C PHE A 337 -0.99 -9.87 -10.20
N ASN A 338 -0.96 -10.98 -9.47
CA ASN A 338 -2.12 -11.84 -9.20
C ASN A 338 -2.93 -11.38 -7.96
N GLY A 339 -2.77 -10.13 -7.52
CA GLY A 339 -3.56 -9.54 -6.43
C GLY A 339 -3.29 -10.16 -5.04
N GLY A 340 -2.06 -10.67 -4.82
CA GLY A 340 -1.65 -11.32 -3.57
C GLY A 340 -1.97 -12.81 -3.52
N VAL A 341 -2.17 -13.45 -4.68
CA VAL A 341 -2.37 -14.90 -4.82
C VAL A 341 -1.06 -15.55 -5.23
N GLU A 342 -0.49 -16.38 -4.34
CA GLU A 342 0.77 -17.10 -4.62
C GLU A 342 0.56 -18.25 -5.63
N LYS A 343 -0.63 -18.84 -5.61
CA LYS A 343 -0.96 -20.00 -6.46
C LYS A 343 -0.86 -19.63 -7.95
N GLN A 344 -0.14 -20.45 -8.69
CA GLN A 344 -0.08 -20.41 -10.15
C GLN A 344 -1.44 -20.79 -10.75
N TYR A 345 -1.95 -19.99 -11.68
CA TYR A 345 -3.21 -20.29 -12.36
C TYR A 345 -2.99 -21.36 -13.45
N PRO A 346 -4.02 -22.19 -13.79
CA PRO A 346 -3.95 -23.07 -14.94
C PRO A 346 -3.57 -22.32 -16.23
N GLY A 347 -2.57 -22.82 -16.97
CA GLY A 347 -2.05 -22.14 -18.16
C GLY A 347 -1.07 -21.00 -17.92
N GLU A 348 -0.72 -20.73 -16.64
CA GLU A 348 0.33 -19.76 -16.26
C GLU A 348 1.66 -20.48 -16.08
N ASP A 349 2.66 -20.12 -16.89
CA ASP A 349 4.05 -20.52 -16.70
C ASP A 349 4.85 -19.38 -16.05
N ARG A 350 5.88 -19.75 -15.28
CA ARG A 350 6.74 -18.80 -14.57
C ARG A 350 8.21 -19.10 -14.89
N VAL A 351 8.96 -18.05 -15.24
CA VAL A 351 10.40 -18.12 -15.47
C VAL A 351 11.10 -17.14 -14.54
N LEU A 352 11.88 -17.69 -13.62
CA LEU A 352 12.75 -16.93 -12.72
C LEU A 352 14.17 -16.95 -13.27
N VAL A 353 14.79 -15.77 -13.39
CA VAL A 353 16.21 -15.61 -13.68
C VAL A 353 16.90 -15.12 -12.40
N PRO A 354 17.95 -15.77 -11.91
CA PRO A 354 18.65 -15.30 -10.73
C PRO A 354 19.27 -13.91 -10.95
N SER A 355 19.05 -12.98 -10.02
CA SER A 355 19.75 -11.70 -10.01
C SER A 355 21.24 -11.90 -9.67
N PRO A 356 22.16 -11.01 -10.11
CA PRO A 356 23.57 -11.14 -9.83
C PRO A 356 23.85 -10.99 -8.32
N LYS A 357 24.80 -11.77 -7.82
CA LYS A 357 25.22 -11.77 -6.41
C LYS A 357 26.26 -10.69 -6.15
N VAL A 358 25.85 -9.43 -6.19
CA VAL A 358 26.67 -8.25 -5.88
C VAL A 358 26.15 -7.56 -4.62
N ALA A 359 26.99 -6.76 -3.97
CA ALA A 359 26.59 -6.04 -2.75
C ALA A 359 25.51 -4.98 -3.05
N THR A 360 25.71 -4.25 -4.14
CA THR A 360 24.76 -3.23 -4.65
C THR A 360 24.78 -3.28 -6.17
N TYR A 361 23.65 -2.94 -6.81
CA TYR A 361 23.49 -3.11 -8.25
C TYR A 361 24.17 -2.06 -9.11
N ASP A 362 24.71 -0.99 -8.55
CA ASP A 362 25.62 -0.06 -9.23
C ASP A 362 26.93 -0.73 -9.67
N LEU A 363 27.32 -1.82 -9.00
CA LEU A 363 28.50 -2.63 -9.36
C LEU A 363 28.27 -3.51 -10.60
N GLN A 364 27.01 -3.78 -10.94
CA GLN A 364 26.59 -4.52 -12.14
C GLN A 364 25.25 -4.00 -12.65
N PRO A 365 25.20 -2.82 -13.28
CA PRO A 365 23.95 -2.16 -13.69
C PRO A 365 23.14 -2.93 -14.73
N GLU A 366 23.77 -3.78 -15.52
CA GLU A 366 23.12 -4.67 -16.46
C GLU A 366 22.25 -5.72 -15.76
N MET A 367 22.53 -6.01 -14.50
CA MET A 367 21.87 -7.04 -13.72
C MET A 367 21.73 -8.34 -14.53
N SER A 368 20.56 -8.94 -14.57
CA SER A 368 20.27 -10.12 -15.39
C SER A 368 19.40 -9.82 -16.62
N ALA A 369 19.26 -8.55 -17.01
CA ALA A 369 18.32 -8.14 -18.06
C ALA A 369 18.53 -8.86 -19.39
N ARG A 370 19.79 -9.07 -19.82
CA ARG A 370 20.08 -9.76 -21.08
C ARG A 370 19.67 -11.23 -21.04
N GLU A 371 19.86 -11.93 -19.93
CA GLU A 371 19.40 -13.32 -19.76
C GLU A 371 17.89 -13.41 -19.71
N VAL A 372 17.21 -12.47 -19.02
CA VAL A 372 15.76 -12.34 -19.01
C VAL A 372 15.23 -12.12 -20.43
N CYS A 373 15.87 -11.21 -21.20
CA CYS A 373 15.55 -10.92 -22.59
C CYS A 373 15.68 -12.16 -23.47
N ASP A 374 16.81 -12.88 -23.40
CA ASP A 374 17.06 -14.07 -24.22
C ASP A 374 16.04 -15.17 -23.95
N LYS A 375 15.75 -15.47 -22.67
CA LYS A 375 14.72 -16.43 -22.28
C LYS A 375 13.32 -15.99 -22.70
N CYS A 376 13.01 -14.69 -22.61
CA CYS A 376 11.72 -14.17 -23.08
C CYS A 376 11.56 -14.38 -24.58
N ILE A 377 12.59 -14.06 -25.39
CA ILE A 377 12.57 -14.26 -26.84
C ILE A 377 12.44 -15.74 -27.20
N GLU A 378 13.12 -16.64 -26.48
CA GLU A 378 12.94 -18.10 -26.66
C GLU A 378 11.48 -18.49 -26.46
N ARG A 379 10.83 -17.98 -25.41
CA ARG A 379 9.42 -18.26 -25.08
C ARG A 379 8.46 -17.64 -26.10
N ILE A 380 8.72 -16.41 -26.57
CA ILE A 380 7.96 -15.78 -27.67
C ILE A 380 8.02 -16.67 -28.92
N ASN A 381 9.21 -17.09 -29.35
CA ASN A 381 9.44 -17.88 -30.54
C ASN A 381 8.84 -19.30 -30.47
N SER A 382 8.60 -19.81 -29.25
CA SER A 382 7.93 -21.10 -29.06
C SER A 382 6.48 -21.10 -29.53
N GLY A 383 5.83 -19.95 -29.63
CA GLY A 383 4.41 -19.80 -29.99
C GLY A 383 3.45 -20.48 -29.02
N ALA A 384 3.86 -20.65 -27.75
CA ALA A 384 3.09 -21.35 -26.72
C ALA A 384 2.11 -20.44 -25.95
N TYR A 385 2.35 -19.13 -25.92
CA TYR A 385 1.65 -18.20 -25.03
C TYR A 385 0.76 -17.24 -25.79
N ASP A 386 -0.39 -16.92 -25.20
CA ASP A 386 -1.30 -15.87 -25.64
C ASP A 386 -0.88 -14.51 -25.05
N VAL A 387 -0.42 -14.50 -23.79
CA VAL A 387 0.04 -13.29 -23.09
C VAL A 387 1.37 -13.53 -22.39
N ILE A 388 2.27 -12.55 -22.45
CA ILE A 388 3.57 -12.57 -21.76
C ILE A 388 3.69 -11.30 -20.93
N ILE A 389 4.02 -11.44 -19.66
CA ILE A 389 4.28 -10.34 -18.73
C ILE A 389 5.75 -10.42 -18.31
N LEU A 390 6.49 -9.40 -18.70
CA LEU A 390 7.94 -9.28 -18.50
C LEU A 390 8.25 -8.04 -17.67
N ASN A 391 9.16 -8.16 -16.70
CA ASN A 391 9.72 -7.02 -15.96
C ASN A 391 11.24 -6.99 -16.10
N PHE A 392 11.77 -5.80 -16.38
CA PHE A 392 13.19 -5.46 -16.29
C PHE A 392 13.42 -4.61 -15.03
N ALA A 393 14.18 -5.13 -14.08
CA ALA A 393 14.38 -4.56 -12.75
C ALA A 393 15.30 -3.35 -12.69
N ASN A 394 16.09 -3.11 -13.73
CA ASN A 394 17.32 -2.34 -13.68
C ASN A 394 17.13 -0.89 -13.27
N CYS A 395 16.18 -0.15 -13.86
CA CYS A 395 16.06 1.30 -13.62
C CYS A 395 15.68 1.58 -12.15
N ASP A 396 14.89 0.70 -11.52
CA ASP A 396 14.52 0.82 -10.13
C ASP A 396 15.66 0.38 -9.19
N MET A 397 16.14 -0.85 -9.36
CA MET A 397 17.13 -1.43 -8.44
C MET A 397 18.47 -0.68 -8.46
N VAL A 398 18.91 -0.21 -9.62
CA VAL A 398 20.11 0.62 -9.74
C VAL A 398 19.81 2.06 -9.31
N GLY A 399 18.62 2.57 -9.60
CA GLY A 399 18.16 3.90 -9.16
C GLY A 399 18.27 4.06 -7.64
N HIS A 400 17.89 3.04 -6.88
CA HIS A 400 17.99 3.03 -5.41
C HIS A 400 19.41 3.18 -4.87
N THR A 401 20.45 2.93 -5.68
CA THR A 401 21.84 3.12 -5.26
C THR A 401 22.27 4.59 -5.23
N GLY A 402 21.54 5.48 -5.91
CA GLY A 402 21.88 6.89 -6.06
C GLY A 402 23.07 7.17 -6.97
N VAL A 403 23.59 6.16 -7.69
CA VAL A 403 24.77 6.27 -8.57
C VAL A 403 24.30 6.57 -10.00
N LEU A 404 24.30 7.86 -10.38
CA LEU A 404 23.78 8.33 -11.66
C LEU A 404 24.35 7.61 -12.88
N GLN A 405 25.67 7.41 -12.95
CA GLN A 405 26.30 6.77 -14.12
C GLN A 405 25.90 5.28 -14.24
N ALA A 406 25.69 4.61 -13.12
CA ALA A 406 25.17 3.25 -13.11
C ALA A 406 23.71 3.21 -13.58
N ALA A 407 22.88 4.16 -13.14
CA ALA A 407 21.50 4.27 -13.60
C ALA A 407 21.40 4.56 -15.10
N VAL A 408 22.27 5.40 -15.66
CA VAL A 408 22.37 5.62 -17.12
C VAL A 408 22.67 4.30 -17.84
N LYS A 409 23.64 3.52 -17.34
CA LYS A 409 23.99 2.22 -17.91
C LYS A 409 22.85 1.20 -17.80
N ALA A 410 22.10 1.23 -16.71
CA ALA A 410 20.91 0.40 -16.51
C ALA A 410 19.84 0.71 -17.57
N VAL A 411 19.55 1.99 -17.79
CA VAL A 411 18.60 2.46 -18.82
C VAL A 411 19.02 2.02 -20.22
N GLU A 412 20.29 2.17 -20.58
CA GLU A 412 20.82 1.73 -21.89
C GLU A 412 20.68 0.22 -22.11
N THR A 413 20.88 -0.57 -21.04
CA THR A 413 20.71 -2.04 -21.10
C THR A 413 19.24 -2.43 -21.28
N VAL A 414 18.34 -1.72 -20.59
CA VAL A 414 16.90 -1.93 -20.75
C VAL A 414 16.44 -1.55 -22.16
N ASP A 415 16.92 -0.42 -22.70
CA ASP A 415 16.65 -0.02 -24.08
C ASP A 415 17.00 -1.11 -25.10
N GLU A 416 18.23 -1.66 -25.03
CA GLU A 416 18.67 -2.77 -25.87
C GLU A 416 17.71 -3.96 -25.78
N CYS A 417 17.37 -4.37 -24.55
CA CYS A 417 16.53 -5.55 -24.30
C CYS A 417 15.08 -5.35 -24.76
N VAL A 418 14.51 -4.17 -24.49
CA VAL A 418 13.15 -3.79 -24.93
C VAL A 418 13.04 -3.87 -26.44
N GLY A 419 13.98 -3.27 -27.16
CA GLY A 419 13.99 -3.32 -28.63
C GLY A 419 13.98 -4.75 -29.18
N ARG A 420 14.78 -5.64 -28.61
CA ARG A 420 14.87 -7.06 -29.00
C ARG A 420 13.58 -7.83 -28.73
N VAL A 421 12.97 -7.63 -27.57
CA VAL A 421 11.70 -8.30 -27.19
C VAL A 421 10.55 -7.81 -28.06
N VAL A 422 10.45 -6.49 -28.31
CA VAL A 422 9.44 -5.92 -29.21
C VAL A 422 9.59 -6.49 -30.62
N GLU A 423 10.79 -6.53 -31.18
CA GLU A 423 11.04 -7.09 -32.49
C GLU A 423 10.63 -8.57 -32.59
N ALA A 424 10.98 -9.38 -31.58
CA ALA A 424 10.61 -10.79 -31.54
C ALA A 424 9.08 -10.98 -31.48
N THR A 425 8.39 -10.16 -30.67
CA THR A 425 6.92 -10.19 -30.56
C THR A 425 6.26 -9.86 -31.90
N LEU A 426 6.70 -8.78 -32.54
CA LEU A 426 6.14 -8.34 -33.84
C LEU A 426 6.40 -9.36 -34.96
N LYS A 427 7.56 -10.01 -34.99
CA LYS A 427 7.88 -11.09 -35.93
C LYS A 427 6.93 -12.27 -35.81
N MET A 428 6.40 -12.56 -34.63
CA MET A 428 5.39 -13.58 -34.42
C MET A 428 3.97 -13.11 -34.80
N GLY A 429 3.80 -11.89 -35.30
CA GLY A 429 2.51 -11.26 -35.58
C GLY A 429 1.78 -10.80 -34.30
N GLY A 430 2.49 -10.69 -33.19
CA GLY A 430 1.95 -10.29 -31.90
C GLY A 430 1.91 -8.77 -31.72
N ILE A 431 1.47 -8.35 -30.55
CA ILE A 431 1.38 -6.96 -30.12
C ILE A 431 2.28 -6.77 -28.87
N ALA A 432 3.13 -5.74 -28.89
CA ALA A 432 3.94 -5.41 -27.73
C ALA A 432 3.47 -4.11 -27.07
N MET A 433 3.42 -4.11 -25.75
CA MET A 433 3.15 -2.94 -24.91
C MET A 433 4.37 -2.68 -24.03
N VAL A 434 4.89 -1.47 -24.04
CA VAL A 434 6.04 -1.06 -23.24
C VAL A 434 5.59 0.01 -22.25
N THR A 435 5.84 -0.21 -20.96
CA THR A 435 5.44 0.71 -19.89
C THR A 435 6.42 0.65 -18.71
N ALA A 436 6.10 1.37 -17.65
CA ALA A 436 6.72 1.24 -16.33
C ALA A 436 5.63 1.21 -15.25
N ASP A 437 6.00 0.86 -14.04
CA ASP A 437 5.08 0.74 -12.90
C ASP A 437 5.18 1.92 -11.92
N HIS A 438 6.28 2.65 -11.93
CA HIS A 438 6.53 3.92 -11.24
C HIS A 438 7.80 4.58 -11.79
N GLY A 439 8.11 5.79 -11.33
CA GLY A 439 9.36 6.49 -11.63
C GLY A 439 10.41 6.31 -10.53
N ASN A 440 11.69 6.37 -10.94
CA ASN A 440 12.88 6.35 -10.08
C ASN A 440 14.08 6.98 -10.84
N ALA A 441 14.55 6.33 -11.92
CA ALA A 441 15.79 6.66 -12.62
C ALA A 441 15.79 8.05 -13.31
N GLU A 442 14.63 8.64 -13.54
CA GLU A 442 14.51 9.96 -14.15
C GLU A 442 14.82 11.11 -13.16
N VAL A 443 14.98 10.81 -11.85
CA VAL A 443 15.37 11.78 -10.83
C VAL A 443 16.40 11.17 -9.89
N MET A 444 17.68 11.23 -10.26
CA MET A 444 18.80 10.68 -9.50
C MET A 444 19.49 11.68 -8.57
N LEU A 445 19.14 12.95 -8.68
CA LEU A 445 19.72 14.03 -7.87
C LEU A 445 18.62 14.87 -7.23
N GLN A 446 18.82 15.24 -5.98
CA GLN A 446 18.02 16.22 -5.26
C GLN A 446 18.35 17.65 -5.73
N PRO A 447 17.54 18.68 -5.42
CA PRO A 447 17.83 20.06 -5.80
C PRO A 447 19.16 20.60 -5.30
N ASP A 448 19.68 20.05 -4.21
CA ASP A 448 21.00 20.41 -3.65
C ASP A 448 22.17 19.65 -4.28
N GLY A 449 21.89 18.77 -5.25
CA GLY A 449 22.88 17.92 -5.93
C GLY A 449 23.26 16.63 -5.20
N SER A 450 22.68 16.37 -4.04
CA SER A 450 22.86 15.09 -3.34
C SER A 450 22.11 13.95 -4.06
N PRO A 451 22.54 12.68 -3.89
CA PRO A 451 21.85 11.54 -4.51
C PRO A 451 20.38 11.45 -4.08
N MET A 452 19.50 11.17 -5.04
CA MET A 452 18.11 10.77 -4.82
C MET A 452 17.99 9.27 -4.99
N THR A 453 17.41 8.59 -4.02
CA THR A 453 17.26 7.13 -4.01
C THR A 453 15.82 6.67 -3.86
N ALA A 454 14.87 7.62 -3.77
CA ALA A 454 13.46 7.32 -3.62
C ALA A 454 12.75 7.34 -4.98
N HIS A 455 11.59 6.70 -5.04
CA HIS A 455 10.69 6.78 -6.20
C HIS A 455 10.19 8.21 -6.41
N THR A 456 9.53 8.43 -7.55
CA THR A 456 8.96 9.73 -7.92
C THR A 456 7.44 9.64 -8.10
N THR A 457 6.79 10.78 -8.23
CA THR A 457 5.39 10.89 -8.62
C THR A 457 5.20 11.17 -10.11
N ASN A 458 6.27 11.08 -10.89
CA ASN A 458 6.23 11.36 -12.31
C ASN A 458 5.38 10.34 -13.07
N LEU A 459 4.86 10.75 -14.22
CA LEU A 459 4.15 9.87 -15.14
C LEU A 459 5.11 8.82 -15.73
N VAL A 460 4.56 7.71 -16.15
CA VAL A 460 5.29 6.64 -16.84
C VAL A 460 4.84 6.52 -18.29
N PRO A 461 5.70 6.00 -19.21
CA PRO A 461 5.33 5.84 -20.62
C PRO A 461 4.39 4.66 -20.82
N PHE A 462 3.60 4.72 -21.89
CA PHE A 462 2.93 3.57 -22.47
C PHE A 462 3.02 3.62 -23.99
N ILE A 463 3.63 2.61 -24.62
CA ILE A 463 3.82 2.50 -26.07
C ILE A 463 3.12 1.24 -26.54
N LEU A 464 2.31 1.35 -27.62
CA LEU A 464 1.58 0.22 -28.20
C LEU A 464 2.14 -0.10 -29.60
N CYS A 465 2.90 -1.18 -29.71
CA CYS A 465 3.56 -1.61 -30.94
C CYS A 465 2.76 -2.73 -31.62
N GLY A 466 2.55 -2.61 -32.94
CA GLY A 466 1.86 -3.63 -33.74
C GLY A 466 0.35 -3.42 -33.92
N ALA A 467 -0.20 -2.35 -33.33
CA ALA A 467 -1.58 -1.94 -33.54
C ALA A 467 -1.62 -0.47 -34.02
N GLY A 468 -2.25 -0.22 -35.17
CA GLY A 468 -2.42 1.14 -35.72
C GLY A 468 -3.63 1.84 -35.07
N THR A 469 -3.43 2.54 -33.95
CA THR A 469 -4.52 3.21 -33.21
C THR A 469 -4.01 4.47 -32.51
N GLN A 470 -4.93 5.29 -32.01
CA GLN A 470 -4.62 6.41 -31.11
C GLN A 470 -4.82 5.98 -29.65
N LEU A 471 -4.04 6.57 -28.76
CA LEU A 471 -4.10 6.31 -27.32
C LEU A 471 -4.51 7.57 -26.54
N ARG A 472 -5.28 7.38 -25.49
CA ARG A 472 -5.56 8.42 -24.49
C ARG A 472 -4.61 8.27 -23.29
N PRO A 473 -4.31 9.34 -22.55
CA PRO A 473 -3.70 9.24 -21.22
C PRO A 473 -4.57 8.41 -20.28
N GLY A 474 -3.92 7.80 -19.28
CA GLY A 474 -4.63 6.95 -18.32
C GLY A 474 -3.82 6.69 -17.04
N ARG A 475 -4.09 5.57 -16.41
CA ARG A 475 -3.45 5.08 -15.18
C ARG A 475 -3.07 3.61 -15.33
N LEU A 476 -2.27 3.08 -14.43
CA LEU A 476 -1.78 1.68 -14.50
C LEU A 476 -2.92 0.66 -14.57
N ALA A 477 -4.04 0.92 -13.91
CA ALA A 477 -5.23 0.06 -13.95
C ALA A 477 -5.86 -0.11 -15.35
N ASP A 478 -5.52 0.77 -16.30
CA ASP A 478 -6.05 0.74 -17.66
C ASP A 478 -5.31 -0.26 -18.56
N ILE A 479 -4.16 -0.80 -18.12
CA ILE A 479 -3.31 -1.68 -18.91
C ILE A 479 -3.99 -3.04 -19.17
N ALA A 480 -4.52 -3.72 -18.14
CA ALA A 480 -5.20 -5.01 -18.33
C ALA A 480 -6.42 -4.92 -19.25
N PRO A 481 -7.33 -3.95 -19.10
CA PRO A 481 -8.41 -3.73 -20.09
C PRO A 481 -7.89 -3.48 -21.51
N THR A 482 -6.75 -2.79 -21.65
CA THR A 482 -6.12 -2.56 -22.97
C THR A 482 -5.56 -3.86 -23.58
N ILE A 483 -4.93 -4.73 -22.76
CA ILE A 483 -4.49 -6.06 -23.19
C ILE A 483 -5.68 -6.86 -23.69
N LEU A 484 -6.78 -6.89 -22.94
CA LEU A 484 -7.99 -7.61 -23.34
C LEU A 484 -8.62 -7.03 -24.62
N ASP A 485 -8.66 -5.72 -24.76
CA ASP A 485 -9.21 -5.05 -25.96
C ASP A 485 -8.44 -5.39 -27.23
N VAL A 486 -7.09 -5.37 -27.22
CA VAL A 486 -6.29 -5.79 -28.40
C VAL A 486 -6.42 -7.27 -28.72
N MET A 487 -6.76 -8.10 -27.73
CA MET A 487 -7.06 -9.51 -27.93
C MET A 487 -8.51 -9.77 -28.39
N GLY A 488 -9.34 -8.72 -28.51
CA GLY A 488 -10.76 -8.84 -28.86
C GLY A 488 -11.62 -9.43 -27.75
N LEU A 489 -11.18 -9.34 -26.50
CA LEU A 489 -11.85 -9.86 -25.31
C LEU A 489 -12.53 -8.74 -24.52
N ALA A 490 -13.71 -9.02 -23.96
CA ALA A 490 -14.36 -8.09 -23.03
C ALA A 490 -13.66 -8.12 -21.67
N ALA A 491 -13.47 -6.97 -21.05
CA ALA A 491 -13.00 -6.91 -19.67
C ALA A 491 -14.09 -7.41 -18.69
N PRO A 492 -13.73 -8.16 -17.62
CA PRO A 492 -14.68 -8.57 -16.60
C PRO A 492 -15.21 -7.36 -15.82
N GLN A 493 -16.40 -7.49 -15.23
CA GLN A 493 -17.12 -6.40 -14.57
C GLN A 493 -16.33 -5.83 -13.36
N GLU A 494 -15.48 -6.63 -12.75
CA GLU A 494 -14.67 -6.22 -11.62
C GLU A 494 -13.52 -5.28 -11.99
N MET A 495 -13.14 -5.18 -13.26
CA MET A 495 -12.15 -4.21 -13.73
C MET A 495 -12.80 -2.83 -13.89
N ASP A 496 -12.33 -1.82 -13.14
CA ASP A 496 -12.77 -0.43 -13.28
C ASP A 496 -11.90 0.39 -14.24
N GLY A 497 -10.76 -0.17 -14.66
CA GLY A 497 -9.91 0.39 -15.69
C GLY A 497 -10.60 0.40 -17.05
N GLN A 498 -10.16 1.28 -17.92
CA GLN A 498 -10.71 1.46 -19.26
C GLN A 498 -9.60 1.28 -20.30
N THR A 499 -9.92 0.73 -21.46
CA THR A 499 -8.93 0.65 -22.56
C THR A 499 -8.32 2.02 -22.87
N LEU A 500 -7.01 2.05 -23.09
CA LEU A 500 -6.29 3.24 -23.54
C LEU A 500 -6.52 3.55 -25.02
N ILE A 501 -7.09 2.62 -25.76
CA ILE A 501 -7.35 2.76 -27.20
C ILE A 501 -8.53 3.69 -27.43
N VAL A 502 -8.32 4.71 -28.26
CA VAL A 502 -9.37 5.61 -28.74
C VAL A 502 -10.12 4.91 -29.88
N LYS A 503 -11.42 4.69 -29.68
CA LYS A 503 -12.32 4.07 -30.68
C LYS A 503 -13.00 5.14 -31.52
#